data_b997ccd84514d7176d61de7015b0fd05
#
_entry.id   b997ccd84514d7176d61de7015b0fd05
#
_cell.length_a   1.000
_cell.length_b   1.000
_cell.length_c   1.000
_cell.angle_alpha   90.00
_cell.angle_beta   90.00
_cell.angle_gamma   90.00
#
_symmetry.space_group_name_H-M   'P 1'
#
loop_
_entity.id
_entity.type
_entity.pdbx_description
1 polymer ?
#
loop_
_entity_poly.entity_id
_entity_poly.type
_entity_poly.pdbx_seq_one_letter_code
_entity_poly.pdbx_strand_id
1 'polypeptide(L)'
;MSLLLYNFFHLNLAYSAIEEEDRALVIEKCYWPLLRLARKHKLPFGIELSGYTLEIIQTLDPQWVEKLKSLIKGGPCELIGCGYAQVIAPLVPHEMTATNLRIGNVVYKEILNTRPTIALLNEQAYSSGLVPLYKEAGYEAIIMEWNNPAREHPEWSP
;
A
#
# COMPACT_ATOMS: atom_id res chain seq x y z
N MET A 1 0.14 -3.35 30.33
CA MET A 1 0.73 -3.09 28.99
C MET A 1 -0.25 -3.61 27.97
N SER A 2 -0.77 -2.80 27.04
CA SER A 2 -1.67 -3.26 25.96
C SER A 2 -0.82 -3.45 24.70
N LEU A 3 -0.94 -4.62 24.06
CA LEU A 3 -0.35 -4.90 22.77
C LEU A 3 -1.29 -4.39 21.67
N LEU A 4 -0.77 -3.58 20.74
CA LEU A 4 -1.47 -3.19 19.53
C LEU A 4 -0.97 -4.06 18.38
N LEU A 5 -1.90 -4.75 17.70
CA LEU A 5 -1.61 -5.55 16.53
C LEU A 5 -2.20 -4.84 15.30
N TYR A 6 -1.38 -4.56 14.31
CA TYR A 6 -1.78 -4.01 13.03
C TYR A 6 -1.52 -5.03 11.92
N ASN A 7 -2.54 -5.36 11.15
CA ASN A 7 -2.43 -6.28 10.02
C ASN A 7 -2.68 -5.53 8.71
N PHE A 8 -1.94 -5.86 7.69
CA PHE A 8 -2.22 -5.41 6.32
C PHE A 8 -1.93 -6.51 5.30
N PHE A 9 -2.53 -6.37 4.13
CA PHE A 9 -2.33 -7.27 3.00
C PHE A 9 -1.71 -6.49 1.84
N HIS A 10 -0.62 -7.01 1.31
CA HIS A 10 0.05 -6.51 0.13
C HIS A 10 -0.56 -7.14 -1.12
N LEU A 11 -1.15 -6.31 -1.99
CA LEU A 11 -1.78 -6.76 -3.23
C LEU A 11 -0.90 -6.36 -4.42
N ASN A 12 -0.41 -7.35 -5.13
CA ASN A 12 0.50 -7.14 -6.24
C ASN A 12 0.13 -8.00 -7.46
N LEU A 13 -0.29 -7.35 -8.55
CA LEU A 13 -0.59 -8.01 -9.82
C LEU A 13 0.46 -7.76 -10.90
N ALA A 14 1.22 -6.67 -10.77
CA ALA A 14 2.08 -6.18 -11.84
C ALA A 14 3.56 -6.53 -11.63
N TYR A 15 3.99 -6.65 -10.37
CA TYR A 15 5.39 -6.86 -9.98
C TYR A 15 5.57 -8.21 -9.28
N SER A 16 4.86 -9.22 -9.76
CA SER A 16 4.83 -10.59 -9.23
C SER A 16 4.96 -11.59 -10.36
N ALA A 17 5.04 -12.87 -10.04
CA ALA A 17 5.02 -13.96 -11.02
C ALA A 17 3.60 -14.32 -11.53
N ILE A 18 2.61 -13.42 -11.36
CA ILE A 18 1.25 -13.63 -11.83
C ILE A 18 1.20 -13.20 -13.30
N GLU A 19 0.90 -14.13 -14.18
CA GLU A 19 0.71 -13.86 -15.60
C GLU A 19 -0.55 -13.01 -15.83
N GLU A 20 -0.59 -12.26 -16.93
CA GLU A 20 -1.71 -11.33 -17.21
C GLU A 20 -3.06 -12.02 -17.27
N GLU A 21 -3.10 -13.20 -17.89
CA GLU A 21 -4.29 -14.04 -18.00
C GLU A 21 -4.84 -14.53 -16.67
N ASP A 22 -3.99 -14.65 -15.64
CA ASP A 22 -4.38 -15.11 -14.30
C ASP A 22 -4.83 -13.99 -13.36
N ARG A 23 -4.60 -12.73 -13.71
CA ARG A 23 -4.90 -11.58 -12.84
C ARG A 23 -6.37 -11.53 -12.41
N ALA A 24 -7.32 -11.79 -13.32
CA ALA A 24 -8.73 -11.79 -12.98
C ALA A 24 -9.07 -12.91 -11.99
N LEU A 25 -8.47 -14.09 -12.14
CA LEU A 25 -8.64 -15.22 -11.23
C LEU A 25 -8.07 -14.90 -9.84
N VAL A 26 -6.93 -14.22 -9.76
CA VAL A 26 -6.32 -13.78 -8.49
C VAL A 26 -7.23 -12.78 -7.77
N ILE A 27 -7.81 -11.82 -8.49
CA ILE A 27 -8.78 -10.88 -7.90
C ILE A 27 -9.97 -11.66 -7.31
N GLU A 28 -10.54 -12.61 -8.07
CA GLU A 28 -11.68 -13.41 -7.61
C GLU A 28 -11.35 -14.29 -6.41
N LYS A 29 -10.23 -15.03 -6.47
CA LYS A 29 -9.91 -16.08 -5.49
C LYS A 29 -9.14 -15.57 -4.27
N CYS A 30 -8.38 -14.47 -4.42
CA CYS A 30 -7.52 -13.94 -3.34
C CYS A 30 -8.02 -12.59 -2.81
N TYR A 31 -8.36 -11.64 -3.68
CA TYR A 31 -8.66 -10.27 -3.23
C TYR A 31 -10.10 -10.09 -2.75
N TRP A 32 -11.08 -10.67 -3.42
CA TRP A 32 -12.46 -10.67 -2.95
C TRP A 32 -12.66 -11.29 -1.57
N PRO A 33 -12.03 -12.42 -1.22
CA PRO A 33 -12.11 -12.97 0.12
C PRO A 33 -11.68 -12.01 1.22
N LEU A 34 -10.65 -11.16 0.99
CA LEU A 34 -10.23 -10.16 1.97
C LEU A 34 -11.34 -9.16 2.27
N LEU A 35 -11.99 -8.60 1.22
CA LEU A 35 -13.08 -7.64 1.42
C LEU A 35 -14.30 -8.29 2.09
N ARG A 36 -14.58 -9.57 1.80
CA ARG A 36 -15.64 -10.34 2.48
C ARG A 36 -15.31 -10.55 3.95
N LEU A 37 -14.04 -10.85 4.27
CA LEU A 37 -13.56 -11.03 5.64
C LEU A 37 -13.72 -9.74 6.45
N ALA A 38 -13.22 -8.61 5.92
CA ALA A 38 -13.35 -7.29 6.55
C ALA A 38 -14.82 -6.97 6.88
N ARG A 39 -15.71 -7.16 5.90
CA ARG A 39 -17.14 -6.88 6.06
C ARG A 39 -17.80 -7.80 7.08
N LYS A 40 -17.57 -9.13 6.96
CA LYS A 40 -18.27 -10.15 7.76
C LYS A 40 -17.91 -10.06 9.23
N HIS A 41 -16.63 -9.86 9.52
CA HIS A 41 -16.10 -9.92 10.87
C HIS A 41 -15.80 -8.54 11.48
N LYS A 42 -15.97 -7.46 10.69
CA LYS A 42 -15.62 -6.08 11.08
C LYS A 42 -14.17 -5.99 11.59
N LEU A 43 -13.29 -6.79 11.00
CA LEU A 43 -11.87 -6.81 11.34
C LEU A 43 -11.19 -5.63 10.63
N PRO A 44 -10.56 -4.71 11.38
CA PRO A 44 -9.78 -3.66 10.77
C PRO A 44 -8.46 -4.21 10.25
N PHE A 45 -8.12 -3.88 9.01
CA PHE A 45 -6.82 -4.15 8.42
C PHE A 45 -6.48 -3.18 7.29
N GLY A 46 -5.19 -3.04 7.02
CA GLY A 46 -4.68 -2.29 5.88
C GLY A 46 -4.74 -3.09 4.59
N ILE A 47 -5.00 -2.40 3.48
CA ILE A 47 -4.78 -2.91 2.12
C ILE A 47 -3.75 -2.00 1.48
N GLU A 48 -2.64 -2.59 1.10
CA GLU A 48 -1.57 -1.94 0.37
C GLU A 48 -1.56 -2.42 -1.07
N LEU A 49 -1.48 -1.49 -2.00
CA LEU A 49 -1.32 -1.74 -3.42
C LEU A 49 -0.73 -0.52 -4.12
N SER A 50 0.04 -0.76 -5.18
CA SER A 50 0.54 0.32 -6.03
C SER A 50 -0.58 0.96 -6.85
N GLY A 51 -0.39 2.21 -7.27
CA GLY A 51 -1.34 2.88 -8.18
C GLY A 51 -1.58 2.08 -9.45
N TYR A 52 -0.52 1.50 -10.03
CA TYR A 52 -0.63 0.67 -11.24
C TYR A 52 -1.45 -0.62 -10.99
N THR A 53 -1.23 -1.31 -9.87
CA THR A 53 -2.07 -2.47 -9.51
C THR A 53 -3.54 -2.05 -9.36
N LEU A 54 -3.81 -0.89 -8.78
CA LEU A 54 -5.18 -0.39 -8.64
C LEU A 54 -5.85 -0.10 -9.99
N GLU A 55 -5.15 0.48 -10.95
CA GLU A 55 -5.66 0.69 -12.32
C GLU A 55 -5.97 -0.64 -13.03
N ILE A 56 -5.10 -1.65 -12.87
CA ILE A 56 -5.35 -3.00 -13.39
C ILE A 56 -6.65 -3.57 -12.79
N ILE A 57 -6.81 -3.50 -11.46
CA ILE A 57 -8.01 -3.99 -10.80
C ILE A 57 -9.25 -3.19 -11.24
N GLN A 58 -9.14 -1.87 -11.36
CA GLN A 58 -10.23 -1.03 -11.86
C GLN A 58 -10.69 -1.43 -13.26
N THR A 59 -9.76 -1.88 -14.11
CA THR A 59 -10.06 -2.33 -15.48
C THR A 59 -10.70 -3.73 -15.49
N LEU A 60 -10.18 -4.65 -14.68
CA LEU A 60 -10.61 -6.05 -14.68
C LEU A 60 -11.86 -6.31 -13.83
N ASP A 61 -11.98 -5.63 -12.70
CA ASP A 61 -13.08 -5.79 -11.76
C ASP A 61 -13.38 -4.47 -11.00
N PRO A 62 -14.08 -3.53 -11.65
CA PRO A 62 -14.45 -2.26 -11.03
C PRO A 62 -15.37 -2.43 -9.80
N GLN A 63 -16.10 -3.55 -9.69
CA GLN A 63 -16.95 -3.82 -8.53
C GLN A 63 -16.11 -4.07 -7.27
N TRP A 64 -14.97 -4.72 -7.41
CA TRP A 64 -14.02 -4.89 -6.30
C TRP A 64 -13.55 -3.53 -5.78
N VAL A 65 -13.21 -2.61 -6.69
CA VAL A 65 -12.74 -1.27 -6.33
C VAL A 65 -13.84 -0.47 -5.61
N GLU A 66 -15.07 -0.48 -6.11
CA GLU A 66 -16.19 0.18 -5.43
C GLU A 66 -16.46 -0.43 -4.04
N LYS A 67 -16.25 -1.74 -3.91
CA LYS A 67 -16.37 -2.41 -2.61
C LYS A 67 -15.27 -1.98 -1.65
N LEU A 68 -14.01 -1.94 -2.10
CA LEU A 68 -12.90 -1.44 -1.30
C LEU A 68 -13.14 -0.01 -0.84
N LYS A 69 -13.53 0.89 -1.76
CA LYS A 69 -13.86 2.28 -1.48
C LYS A 69 -14.93 2.43 -0.39
N SER A 70 -15.99 1.60 -0.47
CA SER A 70 -17.03 1.54 0.56
C SER A 70 -16.49 1.12 1.93
N LEU A 71 -15.57 0.14 1.97
CA LEU A 71 -14.98 -0.36 3.22
C LEU A 71 -13.97 0.63 3.83
N ILE A 72 -13.22 1.35 3.02
CA ILE A 72 -12.35 2.44 3.49
C ILE A 72 -13.22 3.55 4.11
N LYS A 73 -14.26 4.00 3.41
CA LYS A 73 -15.18 5.02 3.94
C LYS A 73 -15.91 4.57 5.21
N GLY A 74 -16.22 3.28 5.33
CA GLY A 74 -16.91 2.70 6.49
C GLY A 74 -15.98 2.35 7.65
N GLY A 75 -14.67 2.42 7.49
CA GLY A 75 -13.67 2.26 8.53
C GLY A 75 -13.05 0.87 8.75
N PRO A 76 -13.59 -0.25 8.19
CA PRO A 76 -12.92 -1.55 8.43
C PRO A 76 -11.67 -1.78 7.56
N CYS A 77 -11.46 -0.99 6.51
CA CYS A 77 -10.22 -1.06 5.71
C CYS A 77 -9.50 0.29 5.72
N GLU A 78 -8.18 0.25 5.80
CA GLU A 78 -7.29 1.39 5.65
C GLU A 78 -6.48 1.23 4.37
N LEU A 79 -6.34 2.30 3.58
CA LEU A 79 -5.47 2.31 2.41
C LEU A 79 -4.04 2.62 2.84
N ILE A 80 -3.11 1.74 2.44
CA ILE A 80 -1.67 1.95 2.56
C ILE A 80 -1.12 2.22 1.17
N GLY A 81 -0.39 3.30 1.01
CA GLY A 81 0.23 3.66 -0.27
C GLY A 81 1.66 3.12 -0.40
N CYS A 82 2.14 3.00 -1.63
CA CYS A 82 3.54 2.68 -1.92
C CYS A 82 4.06 3.40 -3.19
N GLY A 83 3.27 4.31 -3.73
CA GLY A 83 3.52 4.99 -4.99
C GLY A 83 2.78 4.36 -6.17
N TYR A 84 3.08 4.82 -7.38
CA TYR A 84 2.47 4.30 -8.60
C TYR A 84 3.04 2.93 -9.00
N ALA A 85 4.37 2.81 -8.99
CA ALA A 85 5.10 1.59 -9.27
C ALA A 85 5.87 1.13 -8.03
N GLN A 86 6.23 -0.16 -7.97
CA GLN A 86 7.05 -0.71 -6.87
C GLN A 86 8.53 -0.36 -7.09
N VAL A 87 8.87 0.90 -6.87
CA VAL A 87 10.24 1.40 -6.97
C VAL A 87 10.99 1.13 -5.66
N ILE A 88 12.20 0.59 -5.75
CA ILE A 88 13.13 0.49 -4.62
C ILE A 88 13.78 1.86 -4.42
N ALA A 89 13.17 2.69 -3.62
CA ALA A 89 13.45 4.11 -3.52
C ALA A 89 14.92 4.49 -3.24
N PRO A 90 15.70 3.76 -2.40
CA PRO A 90 17.12 4.08 -2.21
C PRO A 90 18.01 3.85 -3.44
N LEU A 91 17.53 3.12 -4.46
CA LEU A 91 18.29 2.75 -5.65
C LEU A 91 18.03 3.66 -6.86
N VAL A 92 17.17 4.66 -6.71
CA VAL A 92 16.80 5.56 -7.79
C VAL A 92 16.98 7.03 -7.39
N PRO A 93 17.06 7.97 -8.36
CA PRO A 93 17.09 9.40 -8.06
C PRO A 93 15.87 9.87 -7.24
N HIS A 94 16.06 10.85 -6.38
CA HIS A 94 15.01 11.42 -5.51
C HIS A 94 13.80 11.91 -6.32
N GLU A 95 14.02 12.53 -7.46
CA GLU A 95 12.96 13.05 -8.35
C GLU A 95 12.07 11.91 -8.89
N MET A 96 12.67 10.74 -9.14
CA MET A 96 11.91 9.57 -9.57
C MET A 96 11.03 9.05 -8.44
N THR A 97 11.57 8.96 -7.21
CA THR A 97 10.79 8.57 -6.03
C THR A 97 9.67 9.58 -5.76
N ALA A 98 9.95 10.88 -5.74
CA ALA A 98 8.96 11.93 -5.53
C ALA A 98 7.84 11.89 -6.58
N THR A 99 8.21 11.68 -7.85
CA THR A 99 7.26 11.57 -8.97
C THR A 99 6.39 10.31 -8.83
N ASN A 100 6.99 9.18 -8.47
CA ASN A 100 6.29 7.92 -8.24
C ASN A 100 5.24 8.05 -7.12
N LEU A 101 5.60 8.65 -5.99
CA LEU A 101 4.68 8.91 -4.89
C LEU A 101 3.54 9.86 -5.29
N ARG A 102 3.86 10.94 -6.01
CA ARG A 102 2.87 11.91 -6.49
C ARG A 102 1.86 11.27 -7.44
N ILE A 103 2.32 10.48 -8.42
CA ILE A 103 1.43 9.80 -9.38
C ILE A 103 0.55 8.79 -8.64
N GLY A 104 1.11 7.98 -7.74
CA GLY A 104 0.35 7.04 -6.92
C GLY A 104 -0.78 7.75 -6.14
N ASN A 105 -0.47 8.87 -5.49
CA ASN A 105 -1.45 9.65 -4.74
C ASN A 105 -2.56 10.24 -5.63
N VAL A 106 -2.25 10.62 -6.87
CA VAL A 106 -3.26 11.05 -7.85
C VAL A 106 -4.19 9.89 -8.17
N VAL A 107 -3.65 8.72 -8.51
CA VAL A 107 -4.44 7.53 -8.85
C VAL A 107 -5.33 7.09 -7.67
N TYR A 108 -4.80 7.05 -6.43
CA TYR A 108 -5.61 6.74 -5.25
C TYR A 108 -6.76 7.74 -5.07
N LYS A 109 -6.48 9.03 -5.26
CA LYS A 109 -7.51 10.06 -5.14
C LYS A 109 -8.57 9.95 -6.23
N GLU A 110 -8.20 9.71 -7.47
CA GLU A 110 -9.13 9.60 -8.60
C GLU A 110 -10.01 8.34 -8.49
N ILE A 111 -9.41 7.19 -8.23
CA ILE A 111 -10.13 5.91 -8.23
C ILE A 111 -10.86 5.67 -6.90
N LEU A 112 -10.19 5.85 -5.75
CA LEU A 112 -10.75 5.54 -4.43
C LEU A 112 -11.35 6.76 -3.71
N ASN A 113 -11.15 7.96 -4.23
CA ASN A 113 -11.51 9.24 -3.59
C ASN A 113 -10.90 9.39 -2.19
N THR A 114 -9.71 8.82 -1.97
CA THR A 114 -9.00 8.91 -0.70
C THR A 114 -7.50 9.13 -0.93
N ARG A 115 -6.79 9.56 0.11
CA ARG A 115 -5.32 9.61 0.12
C ARG A 115 -4.82 8.80 1.30
N PRO A 116 -3.87 7.88 1.10
CA PRO A 116 -3.26 7.16 2.20
C PRO A 116 -2.39 8.10 3.04
N THR A 117 -2.43 7.93 4.35
CA THR A 117 -1.53 8.61 5.29
C THR A 117 -0.38 7.71 5.76
N ILE A 118 -0.49 6.41 5.49
CA ILE A 118 0.54 5.41 5.78
C ILE A 118 1.09 4.90 4.44
N ALA A 119 2.41 4.76 4.36
CA ALA A 119 3.07 4.15 3.21
C ALA A 119 3.84 2.89 3.61
N LEU A 120 3.83 1.88 2.73
CA LEU A 120 4.76 0.76 2.79
C LEU A 120 6.01 1.11 1.96
N LEU A 121 7.18 0.90 2.54
CA LEU A 121 8.44 0.96 1.78
C LEU A 121 8.59 -0.32 0.95
N ASN A 122 8.66 -0.18 -0.36
CA ASN A 122 8.87 -1.30 -1.26
C ASN A 122 10.18 -2.03 -0.91
N GLU A 123 10.14 -3.36 -0.92
CA GLU A 123 11.24 -4.24 -0.53
C GLU A 123 11.80 -3.96 0.88
N GLN A 124 11.02 -3.28 1.74
CA GLN A 124 11.45 -2.86 3.08
C GLN A 124 12.75 -2.02 3.07
N ALA A 125 13.10 -1.45 1.90
CA ALA A 125 14.35 -0.75 1.68
C ALA A 125 14.32 0.66 2.27
N TYR A 126 14.87 0.81 3.46
CA TYR A 126 14.94 2.09 4.17
C TYR A 126 16.24 2.86 3.92
N SER A 127 16.09 4.16 3.81
CA SER A 127 17.18 5.15 3.93
C SER A 127 16.61 6.41 4.58
N SER A 128 17.33 7.00 5.52
CA SER A 128 16.90 8.23 6.20
C SER A 128 16.65 9.39 5.23
N GLY A 129 17.34 9.42 4.09
CA GLY A 129 17.12 10.42 3.03
C GLY A 129 15.74 10.33 2.35
N LEU A 130 14.99 9.23 2.54
CA LEU A 130 13.64 9.09 1.99
C LEU A 130 12.56 9.80 2.83
N VAL A 131 12.81 9.98 4.13
CA VAL A 131 11.81 10.54 5.06
C VAL A 131 11.23 11.87 4.58
N PRO A 132 12.04 12.86 4.13
CA PRO A 132 11.48 14.10 3.57
C PRO A 132 10.54 13.89 2.39
N LEU A 133 10.87 12.98 1.46
CA LEU A 133 10.07 12.71 0.26
C LEU A 133 8.68 12.15 0.60
N TYR A 134 8.62 11.18 1.54
CA TYR A 134 7.35 10.64 2.00
C TYR A 134 6.52 11.67 2.75
N LYS A 135 7.16 12.49 3.59
CA LYS A 135 6.50 13.59 4.31
C LYS A 135 5.93 14.65 3.35
N GLU A 136 6.69 15.07 2.34
CA GLU A 136 6.25 16.00 1.30
C GLU A 136 5.11 15.42 0.46
N ALA A 137 5.10 14.10 0.24
CA ALA A 137 3.99 13.41 -0.42
C ALA A 137 2.74 13.27 0.45
N GLY A 138 2.79 13.71 1.74
CA GLY A 138 1.66 13.72 2.66
C GLY A 138 1.48 12.47 3.50
N TYR A 139 2.49 11.60 3.56
CA TYR A 139 2.48 10.46 4.46
C TYR A 139 2.89 10.86 5.88
N GLU A 140 2.21 10.32 6.88
CA GLU A 140 2.43 10.56 8.31
C GLU A 140 3.22 9.42 8.97
N ALA A 141 3.14 8.22 8.37
CA ALA A 141 3.84 7.03 8.83
C ALA A 141 4.34 6.18 7.67
N ILE A 142 5.42 5.43 7.92
CA ILE A 142 5.97 4.43 7.01
C ILE A 142 6.01 3.07 7.70
N ILE A 143 5.61 2.04 6.97
CA ILE A 143 5.77 0.64 7.37
C ILE A 143 7.04 0.11 6.73
N MET A 144 7.90 -0.46 7.55
CA MET A 144 9.16 -1.07 7.13
C MET A 144 9.60 -2.13 8.12
N GLU A 145 10.58 -2.95 7.75
CA GLU A 145 11.17 -3.92 8.65
C GLU A 145 12.03 -3.22 9.71
N TRP A 146 11.79 -3.55 10.99
CA TRP A 146 12.50 -2.94 12.12
C TRP A 146 14.02 -3.16 12.07
N ASN A 147 14.46 -4.29 11.56
CA ASN A 147 15.89 -4.62 11.49
C ASN A 147 16.72 -3.63 10.65
N ASN A 148 16.10 -2.97 9.68
CA ASN A 148 16.78 -1.98 8.84
C ASN A 148 17.16 -0.72 9.63
N PRO A 149 16.20 0.00 10.25
CA PRO A 149 16.52 1.21 11.02
C PRO A 149 17.27 0.89 12.33
N ALA A 150 17.01 -0.24 12.98
CA ALA A 150 17.67 -0.60 14.23
C ALA A 150 19.19 -0.78 14.11
N ARG A 151 19.69 -1.13 12.91
CA ARG A 151 21.13 -1.19 12.65
C ARG A 151 21.79 0.18 12.63
N GLU A 152 21.09 1.17 12.10
CA GLU A 152 21.57 2.55 11.97
C GLU A 152 21.28 3.37 13.24
N HIS A 153 20.32 2.94 14.04
CA HIS A 153 19.79 3.63 15.20
C HIS A 153 19.66 2.67 16.41
N PRO A 154 20.79 2.18 16.96
CA PRO A 154 20.75 1.24 18.09
C PRO A 154 20.08 1.84 19.33
N GLU A 155 20.03 3.17 19.45
CA GLU A 155 19.32 3.90 20.52
C GLU A 155 17.78 3.76 20.45
N TRP A 156 17.22 3.27 19.34
CA TRP A 156 15.80 3.02 19.18
C TRP A 156 15.36 1.61 19.62
N SER A 157 16.29 0.84 20.17
CA SER A 157 15.95 -0.50 20.66
C SER A 157 14.86 -0.41 21.75
N PRO A 158 13.79 -1.22 21.67
CA PRO A 158 12.71 -1.24 22.65
C PRO A 158 13.14 -1.72 24.03
#